data_97c6f4cd941a4dc4561758349234dd11
#
_entry.id   97c6f4cd941a4dc4561758349234dd11
#
_cell.length_a   1.000
_cell.length_b   1.000
_cell.length_c   1.000
_cell.angle_alpha   90.00
_cell.angle_beta   90.00
_cell.angle_gamma   90.00
#
_symmetry.space_group_name_H-M   'P 1'
#
loop_
_entity.id
_entity.type
_entity.pdbx_description
1 polymer ?
#
loop_
_entity_poly.entity_id
_entity_poly.type
_entity_poly.pdbx_seq_one_letter_code
_entity_poly.pdbx_strand_id
1 'polypeptide(L)'
;MRRPILIVISILIALWAVLEFQAQTPPQTTAAKPALDAAKLAEDWITRLNALGNWYLSVEGKEVGRDEVVSRMMELYAPDAIAEVPPHDEDQIGPVMLRGSANVRKWIDKVSRTQVKLLYIQRKQTKKQFEGQKLVYAAPLPWGGLGISFEIIGAWSRREDRRKFMAPGAVFLQFNEDGKIERLRLYLAETEEVKAL
;
A
#
# COMPACT_ATOMS: atom_id res chain seq x y z
N MET A 1 -57.12 33.65 -36.26
CA MET A 1 -56.69 32.41 -35.57
C MET A 1 -55.46 31.78 -36.21
N ARG A 2 -54.25 32.36 -36.15
CA ARG A 2 -53.02 31.81 -36.75
C ARG A 2 -51.74 31.88 -35.88
N ARG A 3 -51.88 32.11 -34.56
CA ARG A 3 -50.71 32.27 -33.62
C ARG A 3 -50.24 31.00 -32.88
N PRO A 4 -51.01 29.91 -32.72
CA PRO A 4 -50.50 28.76 -31.96
C PRO A 4 -49.48 27.89 -32.72
N ILE A 5 -49.52 27.87 -34.06
CA ILE A 5 -48.64 26.99 -34.91
C ILE A 5 -47.17 27.46 -34.87
N LEU A 6 -46.91 28.79 -34.82
CA LEU A 6 -45.58 29.36 -34.77
C LEU A 6 -44.82 29.05 -33.45
N ILE A 7 -45.56 29.00 -32.34
CA ILE A 7 -44.97 28.70 -30.99
C ILE A 7 -44.55 27.24 -30.92
N VAL A 8 -45.32 26.30 -31.50
CA VAL A 8 -44.99 24.87 -31.49
C VAL A 8 -43.77 24.57 -32.35
N ILE A 9 -43.61 25.22 -33.50
CA ILE A 9 -42.44 25.06 -34.37
C ILE A 9 -41.18 25.61 -33.72
N SER A 10 -41.24 26.75 -32.98
CA SER A 10 -40.09 27.31 -32.27
C SER A 10 -39.63 26.42 -31.12
N ILE A 11 -40.54 25.77 -30.41
CA ILE A 11 -40.22 24.82 -29.33
C ILE A 11 -39.55 23.55 -29.88
N LEU A 12 -40.03 23.03 -31.01
CA LEU A 12 -39.45 21.84 -31.65
C LEU A 12 -38.05 22.11 -32.18
N ILE A 13 -37.77 23.28 -32.76
CA ILE A 13 -36.43 23.66 -33.22
C ILE A 13 -35.46 23.84 -32.02
N ALA A 14 -35.92 24.41 -30.92
CA ALA A 14 -35.11 24.55 -29.69
C ALA A 14 -34.79 23.18 -29.07
N LEU A 15 -35.73 22.25 -29.04
CA LEU A 15 -35.50 20.89 -28.56
C LEU A 15 -34.51 20.12 -29.46
N TRP A 16 -34.61 20.32 -30.78
CA TRP A 16 -33.69 19.64 -31.71
C TRP A 16 -32.26 20.15 -31.60
N ALA A 17 -32.06 21.46 -31.44
CA ALA A 17 -30.75 22.07 -31.20
C ALA A 17 -30.11 21.61 -29.90
N VAL A 18 -30.88 21.38 -28.82
CA VAL A 18 -30.37 20.84 -27.54
C VAL A 18 -29.96 19.38 -27.68
N LEU A 19 -30.71 18.57 -28.45
CA LEU A 19 -30.38 17.17 -28.73
C LEU A 19 -29.11 17.01 -29.59
N GLU A 20 -28.89 17.88 -30.58
CA GLU A 20 -27.66 17.86 -31.38
C GLU A 20 -26.43 18.33 -30.57
N PHE A 21 -26.62 19.27 -29.64
CA PHE A 21 -25.50 19.73 -28.81
C PHE A 21 -25.03 18.69 -27.80
N GLN A 22 -25.93 17.79 -27.36
CA GLN A 22 -25.53 16.65 -26.50
C GLN A 22 -24.86 15.50 -27.28
N ALA A 23 -25.09 15.40 -28.58
CA ALA A 23 -24.51 14.36 -29.45
C ALA A 23 -23.08 14.69 -29.94
N GLN A 24 -22.60 15.91 -29.75
CA GLN A 24 -21.30 16.38 -30.28
C GLN A 24 -20.16 16.46 -29.24
N THR A 25 -20.40 16.07 -27.99
CA THR A 25 -19.27 15.85 -27.07
C THR A 25 -18.73 14.45 -27.37
N PRO A 26 -17.58 14.32 -28.09
CA PRO A 26 -16.93 13.02 -28.18
C PRO A 26 -16.69 12.54 -26.76
N PRO A 27 -16.92 11.25 -26.45
CA PRO A 27 -16.54 10.72 -25.16
C PRO A 27 -15.07 11.06 -24.99
N GLN A 28 -14.75 11.91 -24.00
CA GLN A 28 -13.39 12.09 -23.59
C GLN A 28 -12.90 10.70 -23.21
N THR A 29 -12.15 10.09 -24.12
CA THR A 29 -11.40 8.87 -23.83
C THR A 29 -10.35 9.31 -22.81
N THR A 30 -10.74 9.35 -21.57
CA THR A 30 -9.78 9.41 -20.47
C THR A 30 -8.87 8.23 -20.69
N ALA A 31 -7.63 8.49 -21.05
CA ALA A 31 -6.62 7.46 -21.21
C ALA A 31 -6.71 6.56 -19.97
N ALA A 32 -7.02 5.29 -20.17
CA ALA A 32 -7.20 4.36 -19.06
C ALA A 32 -5.92 4.39 -18.25
N LYS A 33 -6.03 4.79 -16.98
CA LYS A 33 -4.90 4.81 -16.04
C LYS A 33 -4.32 3.40 -16.02
N PRO A 34 -2.99 3.21 -16.13
CA PRO A 34 -2.40 1.89 -16.14
C PRO A 34 -2.84 1.11 -14.90
N ALA A 35 -3.25 -0.14 -15.11
CA ALA A 35 -3.68 -1.01 -14.02
C ALA A 35 -2.53 -1.19 -13.02
N LEU A 36 -2.83 -1.10 -11.72
CA LEU A 36 -1.86 -1.30 -10.65
C LEU A 36 -1.42 -2.78 -10.64
N ASP A 37 -0.12 -3.00 -10.64
CA ASP A 37 0.47 -4.35 -10.55
C ASP A 37 0.63 -4.77 -9.09
N ALA A 38 -0.22 -5.68 -8.64
CA ALA A 38 -0.27 -6.16 -7.26
C ALA A 38 1.04 -6.80 -6.78
N ALA A 39 1.70 -7.58 -7.64
CA ALA A 39 2.94 -8.27 -7.28
C ALA A 39 4.09 -7.26 -7.11
N LYS A 40 4.18 -6.30 -8.02
CA LYS A 40 5.18 -5.22 -7.96
C LYS A 40 4.96 -4.32 -6.75
N LEU A 41 3.72 -3.97 -6.42
CA LEU A 41 3.40 -3.17 -5.24
C LEU A 41 3.77 -3.89 -3.93
N ALA A 42 3.50 -5.20 -3.84
CA ALA A 42 3.90 -6.01 -2.69
C ALA A 42 5.42 -6.09 -2.55
N GLU A 43 6.13 -6.31 -3.66
CA GLU A 43 7.60 -6.40 -3.68
C GLU A 43 8.26 -5.05 -3.32
N ASP A 44 7.77 -3.93 -3.85
CA ASP A 44 8.29 -2.60 -3.52
C ASP A 44 8.10 -2.29 -2.03
N TRP A 45 6.92 -2.59 -1.48
CA TRP A 45 6.66 -2.39 -0.05
C TRP A 45 7.61 -3.22 0.83
N ILE A 46 7.80 -4.52 0.53
CA ILE A 46 8.71 -5.41 1.27
C ILE A 46 10.16 -4.91 1.15
N THR A 47 10.58 -4.51 -0.04
CA THR A 47 11.93 -4.02 -0.29
C THR A 47 12.25 -2.78 0.54
N ARG A 48 11.33 -1.81 0.56
CA ARG A 48 11.49 -0.58 1.35
C ARG A 48 11.39 -0.85 2.85
N LEU A 49 10.53 -1.78 3.28
CA LEU A 49 10.47 -2.18 4.69
C LEU A 49 11.80 -2.80 5.15
N ASN A 50 12.38 -3.68 4.33
CA ASN A 50 13.69 -4.29 4.63
C ASN A 50 14.81 -3.26 4.71
N ALA A 51 14.77 -2.23 3.87
CA ALA A 51 15.76 -1.16 3.90
C ALA A 51 15.77 -0.41 5.24
N LEU A 52 14.65 -0.32 5.96
CA LEU A 52 14.59 0.36 7.27
C LEU A 52 15.53 -0.23 8.33
N GLY A 53 15.71 -1.56 8.32
CA GLY A 53 16.64 -2.22 9.27
C GLY A 53 18.07 -2.39 8.73
N ASN A 54 18.32 -2.01 7.49
CA ASN A 54 19.57 -2.25 6.78
C ASN A 54 20.21 -0.97 6.21
N TRP A 55 19.76 0.21 6.63
CA TRP A 55 20.19 1.52 6.12
C TRP A 55 21.70 1.78 6.27
N TYR A 56 22.35 1.08 7.19
CA TYR A 56 23.81 1.13 7.41
C TYR A 56 24.59 0.22 6.45
N LEU A 57 23.90 -0.60 5.63
CA LEU A 57 24.53 -1.41 4.61
C LEU A 57 24.59 -0.58 3.32
N SER A 58 25.78 -0.58 2.73
CA SER A 58 25.98 0.06 1.44
C SER A 58 25.09 -0.60 0.36
N VAL A 59 24.27 0.20 -0.31
CA VAL A 59 23.54 -0.22 -1.49
C VAL A 59 24.28 0.33 -2.71
N GLU A 60 24.78 -0.53 -3.57
CA GLU A 60 25.54 -0.16 -4.78
C GLU A 60 26.79 0.72 -4.47
N GLY A 61 27.45 0.49 -3.31
CA GLY A 61 28.64 1.24 -2.92
C GLY A 61 28.35 2.65 -2.36
N LYS A 62 27.06 3.01 -2.18
CA LYS A 62 26.68 4.26 -1.52
C LYS A 62 26.06 3.98 -0.17
N GLU A 63 26.55 4.67 0.88
CA GLU A 63 25.87 4.69 2.17
C GLU A 63 24.55 5.45 2.02
N VAL A 64 23.45 4.76 2.25
CA VAL A 64 22.12 5.37 2.29
C VAL A 64 21.81 5.71 3.75
N GLY A 65 21.61 6.98 4.03
CA GLY A 65 21.29 7.45 5.38
C GLY A 65 19.90 6.96 5.85
N ARG A 66 19.75 6.80 7.17
CA ARG A 66 18.47 6.38 7.77
C ARG A 66 17.30 7.26 7.34
N ASP A 67 17.47 8.57 7.33
CA ASP A 67 16.40 9.52 6.98
C ASP A 67 15.97 9.38 5.52
N GLU A 68 16.87 8.97 4.65
CA GLU A 68 16.55 8.67 3.25
C GLU A 68 15.70 7.42 3.12
N VAL A 69 16.04 6.31 3.79
CA VAL A 69 15.23 5.08 3.72
C VAL A 69 13.85 5.29 4.35
N VAL A 70 13.75 6.06 5.43
CA VAL A 70 12.47 6.45 6.03
C VAL A 70 11.65 7.29 5.04
N SER A 71 12.26 8.26 4.39
CA SER A 71 11.58 9.11 3.40
C SER A 71 11.11 8.31 2.20
N ARG A 72 11.94 7.43 1.65
CA ARG A 72 11.56 6.52 0.55
C ARG A 72 10.38 5.60 0.94
N MET A 73 10.35 5.09 2.17
CA MET A 73 9.21 4.30 2.65
C MET A 73 7.95 5.15 2.72
N MET A 74 8.05 6.40 3.18
CA MET A 74 6.91 7.33 3.28
C MET A 74 6.33 7.75 1.94
N GLU A 75 7.09 7.70 0.85
CA GLU A 75 6.59 7.95 -0.49
C GLU A 75 5.46 7.00 -0.93
N LEU A 76 5.39 5.83 -0.31
CA LEU A 76 4.31 4.87 -0.59
C LEU A 76 2.96 5.27 0.02
N TYR A 77 2.93 6.11 1.04
CA TYR A 77 1.73 6.38 1.83
C TYR A 77 1.01 7.65 1.39
N ALA A 78 -0.32 7.59 1.40
CA ALA A 78 -1.17 8.76 1.28
C ALA A 78 -1.05 9.66 2.53
N PRO A 79 -1.34 10.98 2.43
CA PRO A 79 -1.24 11.89 3.57
C PRO A 79 -2.11 11.51 4.78
N ASP A 80 -3.27 10.95 4.51
CA ASP A 80 -4.30 10.51 5.48
C ASP A 80 -4.27 9.00 5.76
N ALA A 81 -3.19 8.32 5.38
CA ALA A 81 -3.03 6.88 5.55
C ALA A 81 -3.34 6.41 6.97
N ILE A 82 -3.96 5.24 7.07
CA ILE A 82 -4.23 4.54 8.33
C ILE A 82 -3.40 3.27 8.35
N ALA A 83 -2.64 3.06 9.43
CA ALA A 83 -1.89 1.83 9.63
C ALA A 83 -2.28 1.15 10.94
N GLU A 84 -2.54 -0.15 10.87
CA GLU A 84 -2.71 -1.04 12.00
C GLU A 84 -1.48 -1.96 12.04
N VAL A 85 -0.66 -1.79 13.06
CA VAL A 85 0.67 -2.38 13.14
C VAL A 85 0.91 -3.07 14.47
N PRO A 86 1.83 -4.05 14.57
CA PRO A 86 2.18 -4.65 15.85
C PRO A 86 2.68 -3.58 16.85
N PRO A 87 2.42 -3.79 18.15
CA PRO A 87 2.97 -2.93 19.19
C PRO A 87 4.49 -2.98 19.19
N HIS A 88 5.11 -1.87 19.50
CA HIS A 88 6.56 -1.79 19.65
C HIS A 88 7.03 -1.78 21.09
N ASP A 89 6.13 -1.46 22.01
CA ASP A 89 6.41 -1.40 23.43
C ASP A 89 5.88 -2.67 24.09
N GLU A 90 6.65 -3.28 24.96
CA GLU A 90 6.33 -4.54 25.64
C GLU A 90 5.05 -4.44 26.50
N ASP A 91 4.71 -3.20 26.91
CA ASP A 91 3.51 -2.92 27.70
C ASP A 91 2.24 -2.76 26.85
N GLN A 92 2.34 -2.75 25.52
CA GLN A 92 1.19 -2.61 24.61
C GLN A 92 0.64 -3.98 24.22
N ILE A 93 -0.62 -4.23 24.57
CA ILE A 93 -1.33 -5.43 24.17
C ILE A 93 -2.16 -5.15 22.91
N GLY A 94 -1.90 -5.92 21.85
CA GLY A 94 -2.65 -5.84 20.59
C GLY A 94 -2.14 -4.78 19.61
N PRO A 95 -2.74 -4.72 18.42
CA PRO A 95 -2.28 -3.85 17.35
C PRO A 95 -2.53 -2.37 17.66
N VAL A 96 -1.63 -1.53 17.17
CA VAL A 96 -1.69 -0.07 17.30
C VAL A 96 -2.26 0.54 16.04
N MET A 97 -3.29 1.38 16.20
CA MET A 97 -3.90 2.13 15.10
C MET A 97 -3.25 3.50 14.96
N LEU A 98 -2.60 3.74 13.83
CA LEU A 98 -1.95 5.00 13.48
C LEU A 98 -2.80 5.72 12.43
N ARG A 99 -3.11 7.00 12.64
CA ARG A 99 -3.89 7.82 11.70
C ARG A 99 -3.05 8.97 11.19
N GLY A 100 -3.04 9.14 9.86
CA GLY A 100 -2.26 10.14 9.15
C GLY A 100 -0.79 9.77 8.96
N SER A 101 -0.21 10.18 7.84
CA SER A 101 1.16 9.87 7.46
C SER A 101 2.21 10.28 8.49
N ALA A 102 1.97 11.35 9.25
CA ALA A 102 2.87 11.78 10.31
C ALA A 102 3.03 10.75 11.44
N ASN A 103 1.94 10.05 11.83
CA ASN A 103 2.01 9.00 12.85
C ASN A 103 2.58 7.70 12.27
N VAL A 104 2.24 7.38 11.01
CA VAL A 104 2.87 6.26 10.28
C VAL A 104 4.38 6.49 10.20
N ARG A 105 4.84 7.71 9.89
CA ARG A 105 6.27 8.08 9.87
C ARG A 105 6.95 7.84 11.21
N LYS A 106 6.32 8.19 12.33
CA LYS A 106 6.88 7.94 13.68
C LYS A 106 7.12 6.45 13.93
N TRP A 107 6.18 5.60 13.52
CA TRP A 107 6.33 4.16 13.63
C TRP A 107 7.46 3.63 12.74
N ILE A 108 7.53 4.04 11.48
CA ILE A 108 8.59 3.68 10.53
C ILE A 108 9.97 4.11 11.06
N ASP A 109 10.08 5.34 11.59
CA ASP A 109 11.31 5.85 12.19
C ASP A 109 11.71 5.02 13.42
N LYS A 110 10.74 4.62 14.26
CA LYS A 110 11.00 3.75 15.42
C LYS A 110 11.51 2.37 14.97
N VAL A 111 10.90 1.74 13.96
CA VAL A 111 11.38 0.48 13.36
C VAL A 111 12.84 0.63 12.92
N SER A 112 13.17 1.69 12.19
CA SER A 112 14.52 1.93 11.68
C SER A 112 15.57 2.15 12.78
N ARG A 113 15.14 2.63 13.96
CA ARG A 113 16.03 2.84 15.12
C ARG A 113 16.23 1.58 15.97
N THR A 114 15.18 0.77 16.13
CA THR A 114 15.16 -0.33 17.09
C THR A 114 15.50 -1.69 16.48
N GLN A 115 15.30 -1.85 15.18
CA GLN A 115 15.52 -3.11 14.49
C GLN A 115 16.72 -3.01 13.54
N VAL A 116 17.49 -4.09 13.46
CA VAL A 116 18.62 -4.25 12.55
C VAL A 116 18.54 -5.62 11.88
N LYS A 117 19.18 -5.76 10.72
CA LYS A 117 19.14 -6.99 9.91
C LYS A 117 17.70 -7.41 9.63
N LEU A 118 16.85 -6.41 9.35
CA LEU A 118 15.44 -6.62 9.05
C LEU A 118 15.32 -7.37 7.72
N LEU A 119 14.62 -8.49 7.75
CA LEU A 119 14.36 -9.33 6.59
C LEU A 119 12.91 -9.80 6.64
N TYR A 120 12.07 -9.17 5.85
CA TYR A 120 10.75 -9.68 5.53
C TYR A 120 10.79 -10.36 4.16
N ILE A 121 10.31 -11.58 4.11
CA ILE A 121 10.18 -12.33 2.86
C ILE A 121 8.72 -12.73 2.68
N GLN A 122 8.25 -12.66 1.45
CA GLN A 122 6.94 -13.18 1.10
C GLN A 122 6.99 -14.72 1.17
N ARG A 123 6.05 -15.30 1.91
CA ARG A 123 5.97 -16.74 2.08
C ARG A 123 5.66 -17.42 0.75
N LYS A 124 6.44 -18.44 0.41
CA LYS A 124 6.15 -19.30 -0.73
C LYS A 124 5.11 -20.35 -0.35
N GLN A 125 4.24 -20.67 -1.28
CA GLN A 125 3.24 -21.70 -1.08
C GLN A 125 3.88 -23.10 -1.05
N THR A 126 3.40 -23.93 -0.13
CA THR A 126 3.85 -25.33 0.00
C THR A 126 2.88 -26.32 -0.62
N LYS A 127 1.66 -25.88 -1.01
CA LYS A 127 0.72 -26.75 -1.74
C LYS A 127 1.30 -27.10 -3.11
N LYS A 128 1.32 -28.39 -3.47
CA LYS A 128 1.94 -28.94 -4.68
C LYS A 128 1.62 -28.16 -5.96
N GLN A 129 0.38 -27.68 -6.13
CA GLN A 129 -0.05 -26.91 -7.30
C GLN A 129 0.50 -25.47 -7.36
N PHE A 130 0.99 -24.94 -6.22
CA PHE A 130 1.50 -23.55 -6.09
C PHE A 130 2.90 -23.54 -5.48
N GLU A 131 3.57 -24.71 -5.43
CA GLU A 131 4.85 -24.84 -4.74
C GLU A 131 5.89 -23.85 -5.28
N GLY A 132 6.51 -23.12 -4.36
CA GLY A 132 7.51 -22.10 -4.68
C GLY A 132 6.95 -20.77 -5.17
N GLN A 133 5.64 -20.64 -5.41
CA GLN A 133 5.03 -19.38 -5.84
C GLN A 133 4.81 -18.45 -4.66
N LYS A 134 5.08 -17.17 -4.87
CA LYS A 134 4.66 -16.07 -3.98
C LYS A 134 3.26 -15.66 -4.38
N LEU A 135 2.27 -15.86 -3.52
CA LEU A 135 0.89 -15.49 -3.83
C LEU A 135 0.57 -14.10 -3.28
N VAL A 136 0.07 -13.25 -4.16
CA VAL A 136 -0.57 -11.98 -3.82
C VAL A 136 -2.03 -12.09 -4.23
N TYR A 137 -2.92 -11.99 -3.25
CA TYR A 137 -4.35 -11.88 -3.52
C TYR A 137 -4.68 -10.42 -3.77
N ALA A 138 -5.34 -10.14 -4.88
CA ALA A 138 -5.66 -8.78 -5.28
C ALA A 138 -7.12 -8.66 -5.66
N ALA A 139 -7.76 -7.56 -5.27
CA ALA A 139 -9.11 -7.21 -5.66
C ALA A 139 -9.26 -5.70 -5.86
N PRO A 140 -9.98 -5.26 -6.88
CA PRO A 140 -10.34 -3.86 -7.02
C PRO A 140 -11.21 -3.41 -5.83
N LEU A 141 -11.02 -2.17 -5.39
CA LEU A 141 -11.82 -1.59 -4.30
C LEU A 141 -13.07 -0.91 -4.89
N PRO A 142 -14.23 -1.00 -4.21
CA PRO A 142 -15.47 -0.38 -4.70
C PRO A 142 -15.39 1.14 -4.89
N TRP A 143 -14.49 1.80 -4.18
CA TRP A 143 -14.25 3.25 -4.24
C TRP A 143 -13.06 3.65 -5.11
N GLY A 144 -12.55 2.72 -5.95
CA GLY A 144 -11.34 2.89 -6.75
C GLY A 144 -10.07 2.36 -6.06
N GLY A 145 -9.03 2.13 -6.86
CA GLY A 145 -7.77 1.59 -6.37
C GLY A 145 -7.74 0.06 -6.23
N LEU A 146 -6.81 -0.46 -5.42
CA LEU A 146 -6.49 -1.88 -5.34
C LEU A 146 -6.25 -2.33 -3.90
N GLY A 147 -6.95 -3.36 -3.47
CA GLY A 147 -6.63 -4.10 -2.24
C GLY A 147 -5.73 -5.28 -2.54
N ILE A 148 -4.66 -5.48 -1.77
CA ILE A 148 -3.79 -6.65 -1.85
C ILE A 148 -3.57 -7.27 -0.48
N SER A 149 -3.36 -8.59 -0.46
CA SER A 149 -2.95 -9.30 0.75
C SER A 149 -1.95 -10.41 0.42
N PHE A 150 -1.03 -10.66 1.33
CA PHE A 150 -0.02 -11.71 1.20
C PHE A 150 0.55 -12.12 2.55
N GLU A 151 1.08 -13.34 2.63
CA GLU A 151 1.76 -13.85 3.81
C GLU A 151 3.24 -13.50 3.77
N ILE A 152 3.82 -13.25 4.95
CA ILE A 152 5.23 -12.95 5.14
C ILE A 152 5.84 -13.80 6.26
N ILE A 153 7.17 -13.90 6.24
CA ILE A 153 7.98 -14.26 7.39
C ILE A 153 8.90 -13.08 7.64
N GLY A 154 8.81 -12.49 8.83
CA GLY A 154 9.71 -11.44 9.28
C GLY A 154 10.80 -12.02 10.17
N ALA A 155 12.05 -11.60 9.99
CA ALA A 155 13.16 -11.87 10.86
C ALA A 155 13.94 -10.56 11.12
N TRP A 156 14.32 -10.32 12.35
CA TRP A 156 15.08 -9.13 12.72
C TRP A 156 15.91 -9.34 13.99
N SER A 157 16.85 -8.45 14.21
CA SER A 157 17.55 -8.37 15.50
C SER A 157 17.20 -7.05 16.18
N ARG A 158 16.97 -7.09 17.49
CA ARG A 158 16.82 -5.88 18.30
C ARG A 158 18.18 -5.18 18.37
N ARG A 159 18.22 -3.86 18.14
CA ARG A 159 19.49 -3.11 18.12
C ARG A 159 20.15 -3.07 19.48
N GLU A 160 19.37 -2.96 20.55
CA GLU A 160 19.82 -2.78 21.93
C GLU A 160 20.62 -3.99 22.47
N ASP A 161 20.04 -5.18 22.39
CA ASP A 161 20.56 -6.40 23.00
C ASP A 161 20.97 -7.49 21.99
N ARG A 162 20.79 -7.22 20.70
CA ARG A 162 21.11 -8.13 19.60
C ARG A 162 20.31 -9.43 19.59
N ARG A 163 19.27 -9.55 20.41
CA ARG A 163 18.37 -10.69 20.34
C ARG A 163 17.73 -10.78 18.97
N LYS A 164 17.57 -12.01 18.48
CA LYS A 164 17.02 -12.31 17.17
C LYS A 164 15.58 -12.78 17.31
N PHE A 165 14.74 -12.34 16.42
CA PHE A 165 13.32 -12.64 16.42
C PHE A 165 12.88 -13.11 15.04
N MET A 166 11.87 -13.97 15.00
CA MET A 166 11.19 -14.40 13.80
C MET A 166 9.70 -14.52 14.05
N ALA A 167 8.89 -14.09 13.12
CA ALA A 167 7.44 -14.22 13.17
C ALA A 167 6.84 -14.42 11.77
N PRO A 168 5.94 -15.40 11.60
CA PRO A 168 5.06 -15.41 10.44
C PRO A 168 4.01 -14.32 10.58
N GLY A 169 3.50 -13.83 9.46
CA GLY A 169 2.52 -12.76 9.47
C GLY A 169 1.74 -12.63 8.18
N ALA A 170 0.83 -11.68 8.17
CA ALA A 170 0.02 -11.30 7.02
C ALA A 170 0.01 -9.79 6.85
N VAL A 171 0.03 -9.36 5.61
CA VAL A 171 -0.04 -7.94 5.20
C VAL A 171 -1.28 -7.73 4.37
N PHE A 172 -2.01 -6.66 4.68
CA PHE A 172 -3.12 -6.17 3.89
C PHE A 172 -2.85 -4.71 3.55
N LEU A 173 -2.82 -4.39 2.27
CA LEU A 173 -2.61 -3.03 1.77
C LEU A 173 -3.81 -2.61 0.92
N GLN A 174 -4.26 -1.38 1.10
CA GLN A 174 -5.23 -0.75 0.22
C GLN A 174 -4.55 0.46 -0.42
N PHE A 175 -4.50 0.45 -1.73
CA PHE A 175 -3.95 1.53 -2.54
C PHE A 175 -5.08 2.34 -3.15
N ASN A 176 -4.92 3.65 -3.18
CA ASN A 176 -5.78 4.50 -3.99
C ASN A 176 -5.43 4.39 -5.48
N GLU A 177 -6.16 5.13 -6.31
CA GLU A 177 -5.95 5.16 -7.76
C GLU A 177 -4.56 5.68 -8.17
N ASP A 178 -3.88 6.44 -7.31
CA ASP A 178 -2.52 6.94 -7.53
C ASP A 178 -1.43 5.96 -7.11
N GLY A 179 -1.82 4.77 -6.63
CA GLY A 179 -0.90 3.75 -6.13
C GLY A 179 -0.28 4.10 -4.77
N LYS A 180 -0.92 5.00 -4.00
CA LYS A 180 -0.51 5.31 -2.62
C LYS A 180 -1.29 4.47 -1.63
N ILE A 181 -0.62 4.02 -0.56
CA ILE A 181 -1.23 3.24 0.51
C ILE A 181 -2.12 4.16 1.35
N GLU A 182 -3.42 3.89 1.33
CA GLU A 182 -4.41 4.52 2.21
C GLU A 182 -4.58 3.73 3.50
N ARG A 183 -4.43 2.40 3.42
CA ARG A 183 -4.54 1.55 4.60
C ARG A 183 -3.52 0.42 4.56
N LEU A 184 -2.83 0.26 5.69
CA LEU A 184 -1.97 -0.88 5.99
C LEU A 184 -2.57 -1.63 7.18
N ARG A 185 -2.56 -2.97 7.11
CA ARG A 185 -2.67 -3.84 8.28
C ARG A 185 -1.54 -4.84 8.24
N LEU A 186 -0.72 -4.83 9.27
CA LEU A 186 0.39 -5.76 9.45
C LEU A 186 0.15 -6.58 10.71
N TYR A 187 -0.10 -7.85 10.55
CA TYR A 187 -0.23 -8.80 11.63
C TYR A 187 0.99 -9.69 11.67
N LEU A 188 1.64 -9.74 12.81
CA LEU A 188 2.67 -10.73 13.12
C LEU A 188 2.09 -11.66 14.17
N ALA A 189 2.30 -12.97 14.01
CA ALA A 189 2.03 -13.93 15.06
C ALA A 189 2.95 -13.67 16.26
N GLU A 190 2.71 -14.38 17.35
CA GLU A 190 3.59 -14.30 18.52
C GLU A 190 5.04 -14.49 18.10
N THR A 191 5.87 -13.55 18.56
CA THR A 191 7.26 -13.46 18.14
C THR A 191 8.08 -14.47 18.92
N GLU A 192 8.72 -15.39 18.23
CA GLU A 192 9.66 -16.32 18.82
C GLU A 192 11.08 -15.74 18.83
N GLU A 193 11.72 -15.78 19.99
CA GLU A 193 13.14 -15.50 20.08
C GLU A 193 13.93 -16.68 19.50
N VAL A 194 14.68 -16.43 18.44
CA VAL A 194 15.55 -17.44 17.84
C VAL A 194 16.81 -17.57 18.69
N LYS A 195 16.84 -18.60 19.52
CA LYS A 195 18.06 -18.96 20.25
C LYS A 195 19.12 -19.39 19.24
N ALA A 196 20.33 -18.82 19.36
CA ALA A 196 21.46 -19.28 18.54
C ALA A 196 21.68 -20.80 18.79
N LEU A 197 21.61 -21.58 17.73
CA LEU A 197 22.07 -22.97 17.74
C LEU A 197 23.58 -23.02 17.90
#